data_9a8875aa3919b71f526a5d3a44325420
#
_entry.id   9a8875aa3919b71f526a5d3a44325420
#
_cell.length_a   1.000
_cell.length_b   1.000
_cell.length_c   1.000
_cell.angle_alpha   90.00
_cell.angle_beta   90.00
_cell.angle_gamma   90.00
#
_symmetry.space_group_name_H-M   'P 1'
#
loop_
_entity.id
_entity.type
_entity.pdbx_description
1 polymer ?
#
loop_
_entity_poly.entity_id
_entity_poly.type
_entity_poly.pdbx_seq_one_letter_code
_entity_poly.pdbx_strand_id
1 'polypeptide(L)'
;LHLNHTVTAGIVSATGRSSVMSKLTYEDFIQHDAAINPGNSGGALLNLDGELIGINTAIATDGYSRSNAGVGFAIPINQARRVVEDLLEDGTVSRGWLGVQIQNISEEISKALNLDSKKGALIVSIVPDSPASESGLMEEDVIIKVDNKEIENDKDLIREVSSKHPEDYTTFTVIRGDEKLRISVVLGERPGENNFASKSSAKTNTFDIIGLKVSGLNDRDGVKIISIENGSTAQQNGLRK
;
A
#
# COMPACT_ATOMS: atom_id res chain seq x y z
N LEU A 1 -3.47 -18.11 -23.02
CA LEU A 1 -4.53 -17.73 -23.96
C LEU A 1 -4.31 -16.26 -24.32
N HIS A 2 -3.93 -15.97 -25.56
CA HIS A 2 -3.81 -14.59 -26.07
C HIS A 2 -5.20 -14.15 -26.59
N LEU A 3 -6.10 -13.82 -25.65
CA LEU A 3 -7.42 -13.30 -25.96
C LEU A 3 -7.38 -11.78 -25.82
N ASN A 4 -7.39 -11.08 -26.95
CA ASN A 4 -7.47 -9.62 -27.00
C ASN A 4 -8.93 -9.18 -26.87
N HIS A 5 -9.18 -8.03 -26.19
CA HIS A 5 -10.50 -7.40 -26.07
C HIS A 5 -11.55 -8.27 -25.36
N THR A 6 -11.14 -9.01 -24.31
CA THR A 6 -12.07 -9.81 -23.52
C THR A 6 -12.77 -8.93 -22.48
N VAL A 7 -14.09 -9.03 -22.41
CA VAL A 7 -14.92 -8.43 -21.35
C VAL A 7 -15.54 -9.56 -20.54
N THR A 8 -15.50 -9.42 -19.22
CA THR A 8 -16.17 -10.33 -18.29
C THR A 8 -17.10 -9.51 -17.40
N ALA A 9 -18.13 -10.15 -16.85
CA ALA A 9 -19.09 -9.52 -15.96
C ALA A 9 -19.18 -10.29 -14.64
N GLY A 10 -19.52 -9.58 -13.58
CA GLY A 10 -19.71 -10.10 -12.24
C GLY A 10 -20.28 -9.04 -11.32
N ILE A 11 -20.15 -9.24 -10.01
CA ILE A 11 -20.60 -8.30 -9.00
C ILE A 11 -19.47 -7.91 -8.05
N VAL A 12 -19.60 -6.76 -7.43
CA VAL A 12 -18.75 -6.37 -6.29
C VAL A 12 -19.15 -7.23 -5.10
N SER A 13 -18.24 -8.06 -4.62
CA SER A 13 -18.44 -8.98 -3.51
C SER A 13 -18.11 -8.36 -2.16
N ALA A 14 -17.16 -7.42 -2.13
CA ALA A 14 -16.77 -6.67 -0.93
C ALA A 14 -15.93 -5.44 -1.31
N THR A 15 -15.83 -4.50 -0.38
CA THR A 15 -14.90 -3.37 -0.42
C THR A 15 -14.01 -3.38 0.82
N GLY A 16 -12.92 -2.60 0.80
CA GLY A 16 -12.02 -2.51 1.95
C GLY A 16 -11.21 -3.78 2.23
N ARG A 17 -10.98 -4.62 1.21
CA ARG A 17 -10.19 -5.84 1.40
C ARG A 17 -8.72 -5.51 1.58
N SER A 18 -8.16 -6.04 2.66
CA SER A 18 -6.75 -5.91 3.02
C SER A 18 -6.15 -7.28 3.35
N SER A 19 -4.82 -7.35 3.43
CA SER A 19 -4.07 -8.61 3.64
C SER A 19 -4.25 -9.63 2.50
N VAL A 20 -4.47 -9.11 1.29
CA VAL A 20 -4.57 -9.90 0.06
C VAL A 20 -3.17 -10.20 -0.48
N MET A 21 -2.29 -9.21 -0.47
CA MET A 21 -0.90 -9.33 -0.92
C MET A 21 0.01 -9.07 0.30
N SER A 22 0.44 -10.12 0.95
CA SER A 22 1.12 -10.13 2.28
C SER A 22 2.32 -9.20 2.47
N LYS A 23 2.74 -8.47 1.42
CA LYS A 23 3.87 -7.54 1.44
C LYS A 23 3.47 -6.06 1.30
N LEU A 24 2.20 -5.77 1.07
CA LEU A 24 1.74 -4.40 0.90
C LEU A 24 1.05 -3.91 2.18
N THR A 25 1.47 -2.74 2.64
CA THR A 25 0.92 -2.12 3.85
C THR A 25 -0.38 -1.34 3.57
N TYR A 26 -0.59 -0.95 2.30
CA TYR A 26 -1.67 -0.04 1.90
C TYR A 26 -2.66 -0.73 0.97
N GLU A 27 -3.37 -1.73 1.50
CA GLU A 27 -4.37 -2.47 0.75
C GLU A 27 -5.78 -1.99 1.10
N ASP A 28 -6.56 -1.67 0.08
CA ASP A 28 -7.98 -1.29 0.18
C ASP A 28 -8.68 -1.74 -1.10
N PHE A 29 -8.70 -3.06 -1.38
CA PHE A 29 -9.19 -3.56 -2.65
C PHE A 29 -10.72 -3.68 -2.71
N ILE A 30 -11.25 -3.44 -3.90
CA ILE A 30 -12.58 -3.93 -4.32
C ILE A 30 -12.42 -5.40 -4.66
N GLN A 31 -13.17 -6.27 -3.99
CA GLN A 31 -13.32 -7.68 -4.35
C GLN A 31 -14.49 -7.85 -5.29
N HIS A 32 -14.31 -8.61 -6.37
CA HIS A 32 -15.36 -8.94 -7.34
C HIS A 32 -15.20 -10.38 -7.85
N ASP A 33 -16.25 -10.93 -8.47
CA ASP A 33 -16.26 -12.29 -9.02
C ASP A 33 -16.21 -12.30 -10.55
N ALA A 34 -16.17 -11.14 -11.22
CA ALA A 34 -15.91 -11.08 -12.64
C ALA A 34 -14.57 -11.78 -12.96
N ALA A 35 -14.58 -12.69 -13.92
CA ALA A 35 -13.42 -13.53 -14.20
C ALA A 35 -12.24 -12.71 -14.72
N ILE A 36 -11.17 -12.63 -13.96
CA ILE A 36 -9.89 -12.04 -14.37
C ILE A 36 -8.79 -13.10 -14.31
N ASN A 37 -7.83 -13.01 -15.21
CA ASN A 37 -6.68 -13.91 -15.30
C ASN A 37 -5.42 -13.12 -15.60
N PRO A 38 -4.22 -13.73 -15.51
CA PRO A 38 -2.99 -13.08 -15.92
C PRO A 38 -3.10 -12.45 -17.31
N GLY A 39 -2.80 -11.16 -17.40
CA GLY A 39 -3.00 -10.31 -18.59
C GLY A 39 -4.11 -9.28 -18.45
N ASN A 40 -5.03 -9.43 -17.48
CA ASN A 40 -6.09 -8.47 -17.22
C ASN A 40 -5.65 -7.38 -16.21
N SER A 41 -4.50 -7.53 -15.53
CA SER A 41 -3.96 -6.54 -14.62
C SER A 41 -3.72 -5.21 -15.33
N GLY A 42 -4.13 -4.09 -14.70
CA GLY A 42 -4.17 -2.77 -15.31
C GLY A 42 -5.44 -2.49 -16.14
N GLY A 43 -6.27 -3.50 -16.39
CA GLY A 43 -7.56 -3.34 -17.06
C GLY A 43 -8.60 -2.67 -16.18
N ALA A 44 -9.56 -2.00 -16.81
CA ALA A 44 -10.63 -1.28 -16.16
C ALA A 44 -11.65 -2.23 -15.49
N LEU A 45 -12.09 -1.88 -14.27
CA LEU A 45 -13.32 -2.36 -13.66
C LEU A 45 -14.36 -1.25 -13.78
N LEU A 46 -15.43 -1.52 -14.54
CA LEU A 46 -16.47 -0.54 -14.86
C LEU A 46 -17.79 -0.94 -14.17
N ASN A 47 -18.61 0.05 -13.83
CA ASN A 47 -20.00 -0.19 -13.46
C ASN A 47 -20.90 -0.28 -14.70
N LEU A 48 -22.20 -0.49 -14.51
CA LEU A 48 -23.16 -0.61 -15.62
C LEU A 48 -23.39 0.70 -16.37
N ASP A 49 -23.03 1.84 -15.78
CA ASP A 49 -23.10 3.17 -16.41
C ASP A 49 -21.85 3.50 -17.23
N GLY A 50 -20.87 2.56 -17.27
CA GLY A 50 -19.59 2.73 -17.97
C GLY A 50 -18.57 3.57 -17.20
N GLU A 51 -18.80 3.85 -15.93
CA GLU A 51 -17.88 4.60 -15.10
C GLU A 51 -16.77 3.68 -14.57
N LEU A 52 -15.54 4.17 -14.58
CA LEU A 52 -14.38 3.48 -14.02
C LEU A 52 -14.46 3.48 -12.50
N ILE A 53 -14.64 2.31 -11.88
CA ILE A 53 -14.71 2.13 -10.43
C ILE A 53 -13.45 1.53 -9.83
N GLY A 54 -12.61 0.89 -10.64
CA GLY A 54 -11.34 0.31 -10.18
C GLY A 54 -10.42 -0.14 -11.30
N ILE A 55 -9.20 -0.50 -10.90
CA ILE A 55 -8.16 -1.04 -11.78
C ILE A 55 -7.83 -2.45 -11.32
N ASN A 56 -8.07 -3.46 -12.17
CA ASN A 56 -7.80 -4.86 -11.85
C ASN A 56 -6.31 -5.07 -11.54
N THR A 57 -6.00 -5.78 -10.46
CA THR A 57 -4.61 -5.93 -10.03
C THR A 57 -4.23 -7.36 -9.62
N ALA A 58 -5.07 -8.06 -8.89
CA ALA A 58 -4.76 -9.37 -8.31
C ALA A 58 -5.93 -10.34 -8.40
N ILE A 59 -5.64 -11.61 -8.23
CA ILE A 59 -6.62 -12.69 -8.07
C ILE A 59 -6.29 -13.51 -6.84
N ALA A 60 -7.31 -14.08 -6.20
CA ALA A 60 -7.08 -15.19 -5.30
C ALA A 60 -6.84 -16.46 -6.13
N THR A 61 -5.84 -17.24 -5.73
CA THR A 61 -5.53 -18.53 -6.34
C THR A 61 -5.60 -19.62 -5.27
N ASP A 62 -5.85 -20.84 -5.68
CA ASP A 62 -5.86 -22.01 -4.79
C ASP A 62 -4.45 -22.47 -4.37
N GLY A 63 -3.41 -21.77 -4.78
CA GLY A 63 -2.00 -22.09 -4.51
C GLY A 63 -1.41 -23.15 -5.46
N TYR A 64 -2.23 -23.90 -6.18
CA TYR A 64 -1.81 -24.92 -7.13
C TYR A 64 -1.90 -24.45 -8.59
N SER A 65 -2.84 -23.60 -8.91
CA SER A 65 -3.00 -23.02 -10.23
C SER A 65 -2.87 -21.48 -10.18
N ARG A 66 -2.45 -20.88 -11.31
CA ARG A 66 -2.46 -19.42 -11.48
C ARG A 66 -3.77 -18.92 -12.11
N SER A 67 -4.81 -19.74 -12.07
CA SER A 67 -6.12 -19.41 -12.60
C SER A 67 -6.98 -18.74 -11.54
N ASN A 68 -7.92 -17.91 -11.98
CA ASN A 68 -8.90 -17.28 -11.11
C ASN A 68 -9.78 -18.32 -10.38
N ALA A 69 -9.81 -18.27 -9.08
CA ALA A 69 -10.70 -19.09 -8.23
C ALA A 69 -12.08 -18.44 -7.98
N GLY A 70 -12.51 -17.52 -8.85
CA GLY A 70 -13.77 -16.77 -8.69
C GLY A 70 -13.65 -15.53 -7.80
N VAL A 71 -12.42 -15.10 -7.49
CA VAL A 71 -12.17 -13.92 -6.66
C VAL A 71 -11.10 -13.06 -7.32
N GLY A 72 -11.53 -11.88 -7.76
CA GLY A 72 -10.67 -10.84 -8.29
C GLY A 72 -10.57 -9.63 -7.34
N PHE A 73 -9.50 -8.88 -7.47
CA PHE A 73 -9.23 -7.68 -6.70
C PHE A 73 -8.86 -6.52 -7.62
N ALA A 74 -9.46 -5.36 -7.35
CA ALA A 74 -9.17 -4.12 -8.06
C ALA A 74 -8.81 -3.01 -7.07
N ILE A 75 -7.88 -2.15 -7.46
CA ILE A 75 -7.58 -0.90 -6.75
C ILE A 75 -8.74 0.05 -6.99
N PRO A 76 -9.38 0.62 -5.94
CA PRO A 76 -10.45 1.62 -6.12
C PRO A 76 -9.98 2.82 -6.91
N ILE A 77 -10.84 3.33 -7.80
CA ILE A 77 -10.46 4.45 -8.67
C ILE A 77 -10.12 5.72 -7.89
N ASN A 78 -10.77 5.96 -6.75
CA ASN A 78 -10.48 7.11 -5.89
C ASN A 78 -9.04 7.07 -5.35
N GLN A 79 -8.52 5.88 -5.02
CA GLN A 79 -7.13 5.69 -4.63
C GLN A 79 -6.19 5.82 -5.83
N ALA A 80 -6.55 5.19 -6.97
CA ALA A 80 -5.73 5.24 -8.18
C ALA A 80 -5.60 6.67 -8.72
N ARG A 81 -6.69 7.46 -8.70
CA ARG A 81 -6.71 8.85 -9.15
C ARG A 81 -5.66 9.68 -8.44
N ARG A 82 -5.59 9.58 -7.12
CA ARG A 82 -4.62 10.31 -6.32
C ARG A 82 -3.18 9.92 -6.66
N VAL A 83 -2.91 8.61 -6.77
CA VAL A 83 -1.58 8.12 -7.19
C VAL A 83 -1.19 8.68 -8.57
N VAL A 84 -2.16 8.79 -9.48
CA VAL A 84 -1.93 9.38 -10.82
C VAL A 84 -1.65 10.88 -10.71
N GLU A 85 -2.39 11.62 -9.87
CA GLU A 85 -2.17 13.05 -9.63
C GLU A 85 -0.74 13.28 -9.09
N ASP A 86 -0.32 12.56 -8.05
CA ASP A 86 1.05 12.62 -7.51
C ASP A 86 2.12 12.33 -8.58
N LEU A 87 1.91 11.28 -9.38
CA LEU A 87 2.86 10.90 -10.42
C LEU A 87 2.96 11.92 -11.57
N LEU A 88 1.88 12.64 -11.87
CA LEU A 88 1.87 13.69 -12.89
C LEU A 88 2.51 14.97 -12.39
N GLU A 89 2.34 15.30 -11.11
CA GLU A 89 2.88 16.53 -10.51
C GLU A 89 4.35 16.38 -10.14
N ASP A 90 4.68 15.34 -9.39
CA ASP A 90 6.01 15.17 -8.76
C ASP A 90 6.81 13.98 -9.32
N GLY A 91 6.19 13.11 -10.12
CA GLY A 91 6.80 11.87 -10.61
C GLY A 91 6.99 10.79 -9.55
N THR A 92 6.57 11.07 -8.32
CA THR A 92 6.67 10.15 -7.16
C THR A 92 5.38 10.18 -6.36
N VAL A 93 5.05 9.08 -5.69
CA VAL A 93 3.89 9.00 -4.80
C VAL A 93 4.34 9.27 -3.38
N SER A 94 3.84 10.36 -2.79
CA SER A 94 4.09 10.72 -1.40
C SER A 94 2.90 10.37 -0.52
N ARG A 95 3.15 9.79 0.65
CA ARG A 95 2.12 9.40 1.61
C ARG A 95 2.37 10.01 2.96
N GLY A 96 1.28 10.49 3.57
CA GLY A 96 1.32 10.95 4.94
C GLY A 96 1.78 9.84 5.89
N TRP A 97 2.60 10.21 6.84
CA TRP A 97 3.13 9.33 7.87
C TRP A 97 2.99 9.98 9.24
N LEU A 98 2.54 9.20 10.21
CA LEU A 98 2.34 9.64 11.58
C LEU A 98 3.52 9.28 12.50
N GLY A 99 4.14 8.13 12.27
CA GLY A 99 5.26 7.64 13.08
C GLY A 99 4.84 6.93 14.37
N VAL A 100 3.82 6.09 14.28
CA VAL A 100 3.34 5.26 15.40
C VAL A 100 3.36 3.78 15.01
N GLN A 101 3.56 2.90 16.00
CA GLN A 101 3.20 1.50 15.91
C GLN A 101 1.83 1.32 16.56
N ILE A 102 0.95 0.61 15.88
CA ILE A 102 -0.44 0.46 16.29
C ILE A 102 -0.86 -1.00 16.30
N GLN A 103 -1.90 -1.27 17.06
CA GLN A 103 -2.56 -2.57 17.05
C GLN A 103 -4.08 -2.44 17.23
N ASN A 104 -4.79 -3.50 16.85
CA ASN A 104 -6.24 -3.60 17.09
C ASN A 104 -6.55 -3.78 18.57
N ILE A 105 -7.74 -3.33 18.94
CA ILE A 105 -8.23 -3.43 20.32
C ILE A 105 -8.88 -4.80 20.49
N SER A 106 -8.21 -5.71 21.23
CA SER A 106 -8.78 -6.97 21.67
C SER A 106 -9.77 -6.76 22.84
N GLU A 107 -10.49 -7.82 23.19
CA GLU A 107 -11.38 -7.76 24.34
C GLU A 107 -10.64 -7.55 25.66
N GLU A 108 -9.45 -8.12 25.80
CA GLU A 108 -8.58 -7.96 26.95
C GLU A 108 -8.08 -6.50 27.05
N ILE A 109 -7.66 -5.91 25.94
CA ILE A 109 -7.23 -4.49 25.89
C ILE A 109 -8.40 -3.56 26.19
N SER A 110 -9.57 -3.80 25.60
CA SER A 110 -10.76 -2.99 25.88
C SER A 110 -11.13 -2.98 27.36
N LYS A 111 -11.05 -4.14 28.03
CA LYS A 111 -11.29 -4.26 29.47
C LYS A 111 -10.18 -3.58 30.31
N ALA A 112 -8.91 -3.76 29.91
CA ALA A 112 -7.78 -3.20 30.63
C ALA A 112 -7.76 -1.66 30.59
N LEU A 113 -8.15 -1.08 29.47
CA LEU A 113 -8.22 0.36 29.25
C LEU A 113 -9.61 0.96 29.54
N ASN A 114 -10.54 0.17 30.07
CA ASN A 114 -11.93 0.58 30.40
C ASN A 114 -12.65 1.26 29.22
N LEU A 115 -12.50 0.71 28.01
CA LEU A 115 -13.09 1.27 26.79
C LEU A 115 -14.53 0.78 26.59
N ASP A 116 -15.43 1.66 26.18
CA ASP A 116 -16.83 1.32 25.86
C ASP A 116 -16.95 0.47 24.58
N SER A 117 -15.91 0.39 23.78
CA SER A 117 -15.95 -0.28 22.47
C SER A 117 -14.55 -0.77 22.07
N LYS A 118 -14.54 -1.76 21.18
CA LYS A 118 -13.29 -2.27 20.56
C LYS A 118 -12.92 -1.54 19.27
N LYS A 119 -13.60 -0.42 18.97
CA LYS A 119 -13.30 0.39 17.79
C LYS A 119 -12.14 1.32 18.07
N GLY A 120 -11.28 1.47 17.06
CA GLY A 120 -10.11 2.34 17.09
C GLY A 120 -8.81 1.58 16.89
N ALA A 121 -7.71 2.30 16.97
CA ALA A 121 -6.36 1.79 16.91
C ALA A 121 -5.56 2.24 18.12
N LEU A 122 -5.00 1.29 18.86
CA LEU A 122 -4.17 1.56 20.03
C LEU A 122 -2.74 1.90 19.59
N ILE A 123 -2.19 3.00 20.07
CA ILE A 123 -0.77 3.34 19.94
C ILE A 123 0.05 2.48 20.91
N VAL A 124 0.90 1.63 20.35
CA VAL A 124 1.80 0.74 21.13
C VAL A 124 3.13 1.42 21.40
N SER A 125 3.64 2.16 20.41
CA SER A 125 4.87 2.93 20.55
C SER A 125 4.90 4.09 19.55
N ILE A 126 5.69 5.09 19.87
CA ILE A 126 5.92 6.26 19.03
C ILE A 126 7.36 6.24 18.54
N VAL A 127 7.51 6.43 17.22
CA VAL A 127 8.83 6.51 16.60
C VAL A 127 9.49 7.85 17.01
N PRO A 128 10.74 7.84 17.51
CA PRO A 128 11.46 9.08 17.79
C PRO A 128 11.57 9.98 16.55
N ASP A 129 11.60 11.29 16.75
CA ASP A 129 11.71 12.30 15.69
C ASP A 129 10.62 12.17 14.60
N SER A 130 9.42 11.72 15.00
CA SER A 130 8.26 11.58 14.12
C SER A 130 7.21 12.65 14.40
N PRO A 131 6.28 12.90 13.46
CA PRO A 131 5.13 13.78 13.70
C PRO A 131 4.35 13.46 14.99
N ALA A 132 4.18 12.19 15.31
CA ALA A 132 3.53 11.78 16.53
C ALA A 132 4.31 12.22 17.78
N SER A 133 5.64 12.09 17.78
CA SER A 133 6.49 12.46 18.93
C SER A 133 6.46 13.96 19.23
N GLU A 134 6.22 14.79 18.22
CA GLU A 134 6.17 16.24 18.33
C GLU A 134 4.76 16.79 18.63
N SER A 135 3.73 15.96 18.45
CA SER A 135 2.33 16.39 18.50
C SER A 135 1.66 16.28 19.87
N GLY A 136 2.27 15.57 20.81
CA GLY A 136 1.67 15.25 22.10
C GLY A 136 0.80 13.99 22.10
N LEU A 137 0.83 13.19 21.05
CA LEU A 137 0.35 11.81 21.08
C LEU A 137 1.21 11.00 22.05
N MET A 138 0.64 10.01 22.71
CA MET A 138 1.31 9.16 23.70
C MET A 138 1.04 7.69 23.46
N GLU A 139 1.90 6.84 23.96
CA GLU A 139 1.61 5.41 24.08
C GLU A 139 0.34 5.21 24.91
N GLU A 140 -0.41 4.16 24.61
CA GLU A 140 -1.73 3.85 25.17
C GLU A 140 -2.87 4.79 24.73
N ASP A 141 -2.63 5.80 23.88
CA ASP A 141 -3.72 6.52 23.22
C ASP A 141 -4.48 5.58 22.27
N VAL A 142 -5.80 5.63 22.32
CA VAL A 142 -6.67 4.94 21.36
C VAL A 142 -7.20 5.95 20.36
N ILE A 143 -6.73 5.88 19.12
CA ILE A 143 -7.19 6.73 18.02
C ILE A 143 -8.56 6.22 17.56
N ILE A 144 -9.60 7.04 17.70
CA ILE A 144 -10.99 6.73 17.33
C ILE A 144 -11.50 7.53 16.15
N LYS A 145 -10.85 8.67 15.81
CA LYS A 145 -11.17 9.45 14.59
C LYS A 145 -9.90 10.08 14.02
N VAL A 146 -9.92 10.21 12.69
CA VAL A 146 -9.00 11.05 11.92
C VAL A 146 -9.85 12.08 11.19
N ASP A 147 -9.68 13.36 11.51
CA ASP A 147 -10.56 14.45 11.15
C ASP A 147 -12.03 14.12 11.49
N ASN A 148 -12.88 13.93 10.49
CA ASN A 148 -14.30 13.59 10.68
C ASN A 148 -14.59 12.10 10.46
N LYS A 149 -13.60 11.28 10.09
CA LYS A 149 -13.79 9.85 9.82
C LYS A 149 -13.56 9.03 11.06
N GLU A 150 -14.48 8.12 11.35
CA GLU A 150 -14.33 7.14 12.42
C GLU A 150 -13.33 6.06 12.05
N ILE A 151 -12.53 5.64 13.01
CA ILE A 151 -11.55 4.58 12.90
C ILE A 151 -12.07 3.37 13.65
N GLU A 152 -12.30 2.28 12.94
CA GLU A 152 -12.79 1.04 13.53
C GLU A 152 -11.65 0.07 13.91
N ASN A 153 -10.51 0.17 13.23
CA ASN A 153 -9.37 -0.73 13.40
C ASN A 153 -8.05 -0.08 12.90
N ASP A 154 -6.95 -0.78 13.09
CA ASP A 154 -5.61 -0.37 12.68
C ASP A 154 -5.49 -0.09 11.17
N LYS A 155 -6.16 -0.90 10.34
CA LYS A 155 -6.12 -0.77 8.88
C LYS A 155 -6.83 0.49 8.41
N ASP A 156 -7.93 0.87 9.06
CA ASP A 156 -8.61 2.12 8.79
C ASP A 156 -7.71 3.31 9.07
N LEU A 157 -6.97 3.27 10.19
CA LEU A 157 -6.02 4.32 10.53
C LEU A 157 -4.90 4.43 9.48
N ILE A 158 -4.30 3.30 9.10
CA ILE A 158 -3.27 3.26 8.07
C ILE A 158 -3.81 3.85 6.76
N ARG A 159 -5.01 3.44 6.33
CA ARG A 159 -5.64 3.94 5.10
C ARG A 159 -5.86 5.45 5.16
N GLU A 160 -6.45 5.97 6.24
CA GLU A 160 -6.76 7.38 6.35
C GLU A 160 -5.50 8.25 6.42
N VAL A 161 -4.48 7.84 7.16
CA VAL A 161 -3.20 8.58 7.24
C VAL A 161 -2.46 8.52 5.91
N SER A 162 -2.33 7.33 5.30
CA SER A 162 -1.62 7.17 4.02
C SER A 162 -2.38 7.77 2.83
N SER A 163 -3.68 8.10 3.01
CA SER A 163 -4.46 8.82 2.02
C SER A 163 -4.21 10.32 2.01
N LYS A 164 -3.41 10.86 2.90
CA LYS A 164 -3.02 12.26 3.01
C LYS A 164 -1.60 12.48 2.49
N HIS A 165 -1.24 13.75 2.28
CA HIS A 165 0.13 14.11 1.91
C HIS A 165 0.99 14.42 3.14
N PRO A 166 2.32 14.34 3.03
CA PRO A 166 3.19 15.03 3.96
C PRO A 166 2.81 16.51 4.06
N GLU A 167 3.02 17.10 5.22
CA GLU A 167 2.67 18.48 5.57
C GLU A 167 1.16 18.76 5.74
N ASP A 168 0.27 17.78 5.51
CA ASP A 168 -1.15 17.92 5.81
C ASP A 168 -1.40 18.05 7.31
N TYR A 169 -2.19 19.08 7.69
CA TYR A 169 -2.72 19.21 9.04
C TYR A 169 -3.86 18.23 9.25
N THR A 170 -3.67 17.33 10.21
CA THR A 170 -4.64 16.27 10.50
C THR A 170 -4.99 16.26 11.98
N THR A 171 -6.29 16.20 12.28
CA THR A 171 -6.77 16.14 13.67
C THR A 171 -7.11 14.72 14.05
N PHE A 172 -6.44 14.22 15.08
CA PHE A 172 -6.72 12.91 15.67
C PHE A 172 -7.59 13.10 16.92
N THR A 173 -8.69 12.33 17.01
CA THR A 173 -9.44 12.21 18.25
C THR A 173 -9.01 10.92 18.92
N VAL A 174 -8.48 11.05 20.14
CA VAL A 174 -7.99 9.91 20.92
C VAL A 174 -8.73 9.77 22.23
N ILE A 175 -8.76 8.56 22.77
CA ILE A 175 -9.12 8.27 24.16
C ILE A 175 -7.82 8.03 24.90
N ARG A 176 -7.59 8.80 25.97
CA ARG A 176 -6.46 8.69 26.90
C ARG A 176 -6.99 8.55 28.31
N GLY A 177 -6.92 7.35 28.88
CA GLY A 177 -7.67 7.05 30.10
C GLY A 177 -9.18 7.27 29.89
N ASP A 178 -9.79 8.09 30.74
CA ASP A 178 -11.23 8.42 30.65
C ASP A 178 -11.51 9.69 29.82
N GLU A 179 -10.49 10.31 29.24
CA GLU A 179 -10.61 11.58 28.53
C GLU A 179 -10.60 11.40 27.02
N LYS A 180 -11.43 12.19 26.33
CA LYS A 180 -11.41 12.30 24.87
C LYS A 180 -10.70 13.59 24.46
N LEU A 181 -9.56 13.45 23.81
CA LEU A 181 -8.71 14.55 23.39
C LEU A 181 -8.70 14.71 21.87
N ARG A 182 -8.49 15.94 21.42
CA ARG A 182 -8.25 16.26 20.00
C ARG A 182 -6.82 16.78 19.86
N ILE A 183 -6.01 16.08 19.08
CA ILE A 183 -4.60 16.39 18.88
C ILE A 183 -4.40 16.65 17.39
N SER A 184 -3.88 17.84 17.07
CA SER A 184 -3.55 18.22 15.70
C SER A 184 -2.09 17.89 15.41
N VAL A 185 -1.86 17.23 14.28
CA VAL A 185 -0.55 16.76 13.84
C VAL A 185 -0.31 17.23 12.42
N VAL A 186 0.88 17.70 12.12
CA VAL A 186 1.36 17.87 10.75
C VAL A 186 1.99 16.55 10.34
N LEU A 187 1.43 15.88 9.34
CA LEU A 187 1.96 14.58 8.88
C LEU A 187 3.33 14.76 8.23
N GLY A 188 4.20 13.79 8.42
CA GLY A 188 5.51 13.74 7.78
C GLY A 188 5.52 12.78 6.58
N GLU A 189 6.69 12.64 6.00
CA GLU A 189 6.98 11.64 5.00
C GLU A 189 7.69 10.44 5.65
N ARG A 190 7.32 9.23 5.24
CA ARG A 190 7.91 8.03 5.82
C ARG A 190 9.40 7.92 5.49
N PRO A 191 10.31 7.82 6.46
CA PRO A 191 11.73 7.65 6.19
C PRO A 191 12.00 6.41 5.34
N GLY A 192 12.68 6.57 4.21
CA GLY A 192 13.12 5.47 3.34
C GLY A 192 12.19 5.06 2.21
N GLU A 193 10.96 5.57 2.11
CA GLU A 193 10.09 5.29 0.95
C GLU A 193 10.61 5.93 -0.35
N ASN A 194 11.25 7.07 -0.28
CA ASN A 194 11.86 7.75 -1.45
C ASN A 194 13.01 6.99 -2.11
N ASN A 195 13.53 5.94 -1.48
CA ASN A 195 14.60 5.13 -2.08
C ASN A 195 14.15 4.20 -3.22
N PHE A 196 12.84 4.00 -3.42
CA PHE A 196 12.34 3.19 -4.54
C PHE A 196 12.11 4.02 -5.82
N ALA A 197 11.79 5.31 -5.71
CA ALA A 197 11.55 6.19 -6.85
C ALA A 197 12.82 6.91 -7.33
N SER A 198 13.72 7.30 -6.42
CA SER A 198 14.96 8.03 -6.79
C SER A 198 16.06 7.15 -7.40
N LYS A 199 15.90 5.83 -7.48
CA LYS A 199 16.85 4.93 -8.16
C LYS A 199 16.59 4.76 -9.66
N SER A 200 15.56 5.36 -10.22
CA SER A 200 15.31 5.24 -11.67
C SER A 200 16.08 6.25 -12.53
N SER A 201 16.77 7.22 -11.94
CA SER A 201 17.56 8.21 -12.69
C SER A 201 19.07 7.95 -12.73
N ALA A 202 19.59 6.92 -12.09
CA ALA A 202 20.95 6.42 -12.32
C ALA A 202 20.85 5.15 -13.16
N LYS A 203 21.21 5.23 -14.44
CA LYS A 203 21.22 4.14 -15.45
C LYS A 203 22.19 3.00 -15.10
N THR A 204 22.04 2.39 -13.91
CA THR A 204 22.76 1.16 -13.59
C THR A 204 21.73 0.17 -13.08
N ASN A 205 21.12 -0.55 -14.00
CA ASN A 205 20.25 -1.67 -13.65
C ASN A 205 21.11 -2.77 -13.01
N THR A 206 21.06 -2.87 -11.68
CA THR A 206 21.71 -3.94 -10.94
C THR A 206 20.66 -5.01 -10.68
N PHE A 207 20.81 -6.18 -11.30
CA PHE A 207 20.00 -7.36 -10.99
C PHE A 207 20.66 -8.09 -9.83
N ASP A 208 20.53 -7.55 -8.60
CA ASP A 208 21.20 -8.09 -7.40
C ASP A 208 20.77 -9.52 -7.05
N ILE A 209 19.55 -9.92 -7.45
CA ILE A 209 19.00 -11.26 -7.13
C ILE A 209 19.79 -12.39 -7.79
N ILE A 210 20.36 -12.13 -8.97
CA ILE A 210 21.12 -13.14 -9.74
C ILE A 210 22.62 -12.80 -9.83
N GLY A 211 23.06 -11.72 -9.16
CA GLY A 211 24.46 -11.29 -9.16
C GLY A 211 24.95 -10.74 -10.50
N LEU A 212 24.10 -10.04 -11.23
CA LEU A 212 24.39 -9.50 -12.56
C LEU A 212 24.30 -7.98 -12.57
N LYS A 213 25.34 -7.30 -13.05
CA LYS A 213 25.30 -5.86 -13.36
C LYS A 213 25.25 -5.65 -14.87
N VAL A 214 24.25 -4.87 -15.30
CA VAL A 214 24.04 -4.55 -16.72
C VAL A 214 23.93 -3.03 -16.93
N SER A 215 24.20 -2.56 -18.13
CA SER A 215 23.89 -1.19 -18.56
C SER A 215 23.15 -1.22 -19.90
N GLY A 216 22.28 -0.22 -20.12
CA GLY A 216 21.63 -0.05 -21.42
C GLY A 216 22.64 0.26 -22.52
N LEU A 217 22.34 -0.15 -23.74
CA LEU A 217 23.07 0.26 -24.95
C LEU A 217 22.50 1.61 -25.42
N ASN A 218 23.37 2.55 -25.78
CA ASN A 218 22.93 3.91 -26.16
C ASN A 218 22.29 3.96 -27.56
N ASP A 219 22.60 2.99 -28.45
CA ASP A 219 22.30 3.09 -29.87
C ASP A 219 21.36 2.00 -30.40
N ARG A 220 20.89 1.08 -29.53
CA ARG A 220 20.01 -0.04 -29.90
C ARG A 220 19.37 -0.69 -28.70
N ASP A 221 18.28 -1.41 -28.91
CA ASP A 221 17.62 -2.20 -27.86
C ASP A 221 18.54 -3.31 -27.36
N GLY A 222 18.68 -3.39 -26.03
CA GLY A 222 19.49 -4.40 -25.36
C GLY A 222 20.25 -3.87 -24.15
N VAL A 223 20.91 -4.81 -23.46
CA VAL A 223 21.73 -4.52 -22.28
C VAL A 223 23.10 -5.17 -22.42
N LYS A 224 24.13 -4.45 -21.95
CA LYS A 224 25.49 -4.98 -21.85
C LYS A 224 25.75 -5.45 -20.42
N ILE A 225 26.27 -6.66 -20.27
CA ILE A 225 26.74 -7.17 -18.97
C ILE A 225 28.01 -6.42 -18.58
N ILE A 226 27.99 -5.75 -17.43
CA ILE A 226 29.14 -5.01 -16.89
C ILE A 226 29.97 -5.91 -16.00
N SER A 227 29.34 -6.64 -15.08
CA SER A 227 30.01 -7.56 -14.17
C SER A 227 29.07 -8.68 -13.74
N ILE A 228 29.68 -9.79 -13.37
CA ILE A 228 29.00 -10.96 -12.77
C ILE A 228 29.69 -11.25 -11.46
N GLU A 229 28.92 -11.41 -10.39
CA GLU A 229 29.48 -11.75 -9.08
C GLU A 229 29.92 -13.21 -9.04
N ASN A 230 31.09 -13.44 -8.44
CA ASN A 230 31.61 -14.80 -8.29
C ASN A 230 30.70 -15.64 -7.39
N GLY A 231 30.37 -16.85 -7.83
CA GLY A 231 29.48 -17.75 -7.12
C GLY A 231 27.99 -17.43 -7.29
N SER A 232 27.62 -16.37 -8.04
CA SER A 232 26.24 -15.98 -8.28
C SER A 232 25.47 -16.95 -9.17
N THR A 233 24.15 -16.89 -9.13
CA THR A 233 23.28 -17.66 -10.02
C THR A 233 23.57 -17.39 -11.50
N ALA A 234 23.90 -16.15 -11.85
CA ALA A 234 24.29 -15.79 -13.22
C ALA A 234 25.56 -16.54 -13.67
N GLN A 235 26.58 -16.59 -12.83
CA GLN A 235 27.81 -17.31 -13.13
C GLN A 235 27.61 -18.83 -13.21
N GLN A 236 26.85 -19.41 -12.27
CA GLN A 236 26.55 -20.84 -12.25
C GLN A 236 25.79 -21.31 -13.49
N ASN A 237 24.96 -20.43 -14.09
CA ASN A 237 24.23 -20.70 -15.32
C ASN A 237 25.02 -20.30 -16.58
N GLY A 238 26.31 -20.06 -16.48
CA GLY A 238 27.21 -19.89 -17.63
C GLY A 238 27.15 -18.53 -18.30
N LEU A 239 26.50 -17.50 -17.70
CA LEU A 239 26.55 -16.15 -18.22
C LEU A 239 28.00 -15.62 -18.12
N ARG A 240 28.42 -14.90 -19.16
CA ARG A 240 29.76 -14.29 -19.26
C ARG A 240 29.62 -12.81 -19.62
N LYS A 241 30.63 -12.06 -19.25
CA LYS A 241 30.77 -10.63 -19.60
C LYS A 241 31.01 -10.46 -21.09
#